data_7255c177b18ddf139dd39d2ccc3fefeb
#
_entry.id   7255c177b18ddf139dd39d2ccc3fefeb
#
_cell.length_a   1.000
_cell.length_b   1.000
_cell.length_c   1.000
_cell.angle_alpha   90.00
_cell.angle_beta   90.00
_cell.angle_gamma   90.00
#
_symmetry.space_group_name_H-M   'P 1'
#
loop_
_entity.id
_entity.type
_entity.pdbx_description
1 polymer ?
#
loop_
_entity_poly.entity_id
_entity_poly.type
_entity_poly.pdbx_seq_one_letter_code
_entity_poly.pdbx_strand_id
1 'polypeptide(L)'
;MKRSLRLSMLGAATLLTASSAAACTIFSVVRDGHVLVGNNEDFTRPGIVWFVPSSPHRLGRVNVGFDKSLAEGSMNEKGLCFDSTALPKVPWRGDVLKQRPKNLLDKIMDECGTVAEAVEYFRKFDCPPLGDAQFLFADASGASAVIAWLPDKGLSIVERQGDHQIVTNTRLEASGYRCPRFAKAEQVLAARHDASVETMTAVLAAIHQRGPGGFTSYSTVYDLPARKVYLYNLADFSRVHEFDLTAELGKGAHTLEMATLFPGGATLADVTAGEQRAEFSTRIDLPPEVLERYAGEYRPDIAPEVVTRIERDGNSLRVKNSGQPDATLYPETETTFRIAPDRGTVSFRVSAEGIVEGLTLHKGRDVYATRVAVP
;
A
#
# COMPACT_ATOMS: atom_id res chain seq x y z
N MET A 1 28.13 43.86 12.33
CA MET A 1 27.52 43.16 11.18
C MET A 1 27.06 41.76 11.62
N LYS A 2 25.79 41.63 11.97
CA LYS A 2 25.20 40.33 12.39
C LYS A 2 24.55 39.70 11.15
N ARG A 3 25.10 38.63 10.60
CA ARG A 3 24.46 37.84 9.56
C ARG A 3 23.46 36.87 10.24
N SER A 4 22.19 37.12 10.02
CA SER A 4 21.11 36.23 10.41
C SER A 4 21.10 35.04 9.47
N LEU A 5 21.33 33.83 10.00
CA LEU A 5 21.09 32.56 9.34
C LEU A 5 19.56 32.38 9.23
N ARG A 6 19.02 32.51 8.02
CA ARG A 6 17.65 32.05 7.71
C ARG A 6 17.70 30.54 7.52
N LEU A 7 17.29 29.80 8.54
CA LEU A 7 17.00 28.39 8.43
C LEU A 7 15.68 28.24 7.65
N SER A 8 15.77 27.74 6.43
CA SER A 8 14.60 27.42 5.61
C SER A 8 13.90 26.19 6.20
N MET A 9 12.85 26.40 6.98
CA MET A 9 11.90 25.34 7.36
C MET A 9 10.97 25.05 6.17
N LEU A 10 11.36 24.15 5.29
CA LEU A 10 10.52 23.51 4.27
C LEU A 10 10.15 22.12 4.78
N GLY A 11 9.21 22.00 5.69
CA GLY A 11 8.93 20.70 6.29
C GLY A 11 7.54 20.47 6.87
N ALA A 12 6.57 21.37 6.64
CA ALA A 12 5.28 21.25 7.33
C ALA A 12 4.01 21.27 6.46
N ALA A 13 4.13 21.23 5.12
CA ALA A 13 2.98 21.39 4.22
C ALA A 13 2.35 20.08 3.69
N THR A 14 2.57 18.93 4.35
CA THR A 14 2.14 17.61 3.82
C THR A 14 0.98 17.00 4.61
N LEU A 15 -0.04 17.78 4.96
CA LEU A 15 -1.12 17.29 5.82
C LEU A 15 -2.40 16.86 5.09
N LEU A 16 -2.57 17.14 3.80
CA LEU A 16 -3.80 16.79 3.06
C LEU A 16 -3.57 16.16 1.68
N THR A 17 -2.35 15.90 1.26
CA THR A 17 -2.09 15.02 0.14
C THR A 17 -1.51 13.71 0.63
N ALA A 18 -2.33 12.74 0.96
CA ALA A 18 -1.89 11.41 0.69
C ALA A 18 -2.08 11.21 -0.81
N SER A 19 -1.00 11.16 -1.59
CA SER A 19 -1.01 10.28 -2.73
C SER A 19 -1.74 9.02 -2.29
N SER A 20 -2.62 8.46 -3.14
CA SER A 20 -3.17 7.13 -2.96
C SER A 20 -1.98 6.18 -2.86
N ALA A 21 -1.42 6.08 -1.67
CA ALA A 21 -0.37 5.13 -1.40
C ALA A 21 -1.03 3.78 -1.59
N ALA A 22 -0.61 3.03 -2.61
CA ALA A 22 -0.90 1.63 -2.75
C ALA A 22 -0.79 1.00 -1.35
N ALA A 23 -1.86 0.40 -0.89
CA ALA A 23 -1.97 -0.01 0.52
C ALA A 23 -1.87 -1.53 0.62
N CYS A 24 -0.80 -2.10 0.05
CA CYS A 24 -0.55 -3.54 -0.10
C CYS A 24 -0.43 -4.27 1.24
N THR A 25 -0.67 -5.58 1.21
CA THR A 25 -0.43 -6.46 2.36
C THR A 25 0.18 -7.75 1.85
N ILE A 26 1.35 -8.08 2.38
CA ILE A 26 2.09 -9.29 2.05
C ILE A 26 2.20 -10.15 3.29
N PHE A 27 2.14 -11.47 3.13
CA PHE A 27 2.39 -12.39 4.23
C PHE A 27 2.99 -13.70 3.72
N SER A 28 3.88 -14.28 4.50
CA SER A 28 4.41 -15.62 4.30
C SER A 28 3.90 -16.56 5.38
N VAL A 29 3.63 -17.82 5.02
CA VAL A 29 3.19 -18.87 5.95
C VAL A 29 4.01 -20.13 5.69
N VAL A 30 4.49 -20.73 6.78
CA VAL A 30 5.28 -21.97 6.73
C VAL A 30 4.70 -22.93 7.74
N ARG A 31 4.08 -24.02 7.26
CA ARG A 31 3.48 -25.06 8.10
C ARG A 31 3.58 -26.41 7.40
N ASP A 32 3.93 -27.45 8.11
CA ASP A 32 3.96 -28.84 7.64
C ASP A 32 4.73 -29.02 6.31
N GLY A 33 5.83 -28.27 6.13
CA GLY A 33 6.67 -28.33 4.92
C GLY A 33 6.13 -27.53 3.72
N HIS A 34 4.96 -26.91 3.85
CA HIS A 34 4.42 -25.96 2.87
C HIS A 34 4.94 -24.54 3.13
N VAL A 35 5.31 -23.85 2.09
CA VAL A 35 5.80 -22.46 2.13
C VAL A 35 5.05 -21.64 1.09
N LEU A 36 4.16 -20.76 1.56
CA LEU A 36 3.36 -19.93 0.68
C LEU A 36 3.55 -18.44 1.03
N VAL A 37 3.51 -17.61 0.00
CA VAL A 37 3.50 -16.13 0.13
C VAL A 37 2.23 -15.62 -0.51
N GLY A 38 1.49 -14.76 0.20
CA GLY A 38 0.29 -14.11 -0.31
C GLY A 38 0.48 -12.60 -0.37
N ASN A 39 -0.07 -11.96 -1.41
CA ASN A 39 -0.11 -10.52 -1.55
C ASN A 39 -1.46 -10.03 -2.05
N ASN A 40 -1.98 -8.95 -1.45
CA ASN A 40 -2.97 -8.07 -2.04
C ASN A 40 -2.26 -6.81 -2.53
N GLU A 41 -2.33 -6.58 -3.84
CA GLU A 41 -1.81 -5.37 -4.47
C GLU A 41 -2.92 -4.35 -4.65
N ASP A 42 -2.85 -3.29 -3.88
CA ASP A 42 -3.89 -2.25 -3.86
C ASP A 42 -3.45 -1.06 -4.71
N PHE A 43 -4.06 -0.92 -5.88
CA PHE A 43 -3.79 0.16 -6.82
C PHE A 43 -5.01 0.45 -7.71
N THR A 44 -4.89 1.43 -8.61
CA THR A 44 -5.97 1.87 -9.51
C THR A 44 -5.72 1.51 -10.98
N ARG A 45 -4.77 0.62 -11.26
CA ARG A 45 -4.37 0.21 -12.61
C ARG A 45 -4.58 -1.29 -12.81
N PRO A 46 -4.83 -1.75 -14.04
CA PRO A 46 -4.85 -3.18 -14.36
C PRO A 46 -3.46 -3.78 -14.22
N GLY A 47 -3.39 -4.98 -13.67
CA GLY A 47 -2.14 -5.71 -13.51
C GLY A 47 -1.73 -6.48 -14.76
N ILE A 48 -0.43 -6.77 -14.85
CA ILE A 48 0.18 -7.65 -15.84
C ILE A 48 1.04 -8.72 -15.16
N VAL A 49 1.16 -9.85 -15.82
CA VAL A 49 2.11 -10.94 -15.46
C VAL A 49 3.07 -11.11 -16.63
N TRP A 50 4.36 -11.23 -16.36
CA TRP A 50 5.33 -11.52 -17.42
C TRP A 50 6.38 -12.51 -16.97
N PHE A 51 6.79 -13.34 -17.92
CA PHE A 51 7.74 -14.42 -17.72
C PHE A 51 9.07 -14.10 -18.40
N VAL A 52 10.14 -14.32 -17.66
CA VAL A 52 11.51 -14.10 -18.10
C VAL A 52 12.22 -15.46 -18.06
N PRO A 53 12.51 -16.07 -19.22
CA PRO A 53 13.18 -17.37 -19.25
C PRO A 53 14.59 -17.32 -18.67
N SER A 54 15.04 -18.47 -18.15
CA SER A 54 16.43 -18.65 -17.72
C SER A 54 17.43 -18.48 -18.87
N SER A 55 18.65 -18.14 -18.51
CA SER A 55 19.81 -18.09 -19.41
C SER A 55 21.05 -18.53 -18.61
N PRO A 56 22.24 -18.69 -19.24
CA PRO A 56 23.46 -19.08 -18.52
C PRO A 56 23.84 -18.16 -17.33
N HIS A 57 23.33 -16.93 -17.32
CA HIS A 57 23.66 -15.91 -16.30
C HIS A 57 22.42 -15.33 -15.60
N ARG A 58 21.28 -15.99 -15.73
CA ARG A 58 20.04 -15.50 -15.16
C ARG A 58 19.07 -16.65 -14.88
N LEU A 59 18.52 -16.68 -13.68
CA LEU A 59 17.41 -17.55 -13.32
C LEU A 59 16.12 -17.13 -14.03
N GLY A 60 15.34 -18.13 -14.45
CA GLY A 60 14.00 -17.89 -14.95
C GLY A 60 13.05 -17.45 -13.86
N ARG A 61 12.11 -16.54 -14.18
CA ARG A 61 11.16 -16.00 -13.20
C ARG A 61 9.84 -15.56 -13.79
N VAL A 62 8.83 -15.51 -12.94
CA VAL A 62 7.59 -14.76 -13.14
C VAL A 62 7.68 -13.44 -12.39
N ASN A 63 7.19 -12.41 -13.01
CA ASN A 63 7.02 -11.10 -12.40
C ASN A 63 5.55 -10.69 -12.48
N VAL A 64 5.09 -9.96 -11.48
CA VAL A 64 3.74 -9.42 -11.38
C VAL A 64 3.84 -7.93 -11.08
N GLY A 65 2.98 -7.12 -11.68
CA GLY A 65 3.01 -5.67 -11.47
C GLY A 65 2.12 -4.92 -12.46
N PHE A 66 2.41 -3.67 -12.70
CA PHE A 66 1.60 -2.79 -13.54
C PHE A 66 2.27 -2.41 -14.87
N ASP A 67 3.57 -2.53 -14.93
CA ASP A 67 4.38 -2.39 -16.14
C ASP A 67 5.72 -3.13 -15.97
N LYS A 68 6.44 -3.33 -17.07
CA LYS A 68 7.69 -4.11 -17.06
C LYS A 68 8.92 -3.38 -16.53
N SER A 69 8.78 -2.12 -16.16
CA SER A 69 9.91 -1.34 -15.61
C SER A 69 10.19 -1.68 -14.15
N LEU A 70 9.17 -2.16 -13.43
CA LEU A 70 9.25 -2.53 -12.03
C LEU A 70 8.29 -3.69 -11.75
N ALA A 71 8.82 -4.79 -11.22
CA ALA A 71 8.01 -5.85 -10.63
C ALA A 71 7.61 -5.45 -9.20
N GLU A 72 6.32 -5.51 -8.89
CA GLU A 72 5.83 -5.36 -7.53
C GLU A 72 6.11 -6.64 -6.73
N GLY A 73 5.91 -7.81 -7.38
CA GLY A 73 6.24 -9.12 -6.86
C GLY A 73 6.88 -10.03 -7.91
N SER A 74 7.66 -11.02 -7.46
CA SER A 74 8.33 -11.98 -8.34
C SER A 74 8.62 -13.29 -7.63
N MET A 75 8.65 -14.39 -8.38
CA MET A 75 9.18 -15.70 -7.94
C MET A 75 10.08 -16.26 -9.03
N ASN A 76 11.29 -16.73 -8.66
CA ASN A 76 12.19 -17.38 -9.61
C ASN A 76 12.13 -18.92 -9.55
N GLU A 77 12.77 -19.57 -10.50
CA GLU A 77 12.79 -21.03 -10.64
C GLU A 77 13.46 -21.78 -9.46
N LYS A 78 14.20 -21.09 -8.60
CA LYS A 78 14.72 -21.63 -7.33
C LYS A 78 13.69 -21.55 -6.20
N GLY A 79 12.58 -20.82 -6.39
CA GLY A 79 11.56 -20.58 -5.37
C GLY A 79 11.92 -19.47 -4.40
N LEU A 80 12.86 -18.58 -4.76
CA LEU A 80 12.99 -17.29 -4.12
C LEU A 80 11.86 -16.39 -4.61
N CYS A 81 11.17 -15.78 -3.69
CA CYS A 81 10.08 -14.83 -3.93
C CYS A 81 10.34 -13.53 -3.21
N PHE A 82 9.97 -12.42 -3.83
CA PHE A 82 9.79 -11.15 -3.13
C PHE A 82 8.47 -10.51 -3.52
N ASP A 83 8.02 -9.63 -2.63
CA ASP A 83 6.93 -8.70 -2.90
C ASP A 83 7.15 -7.41 -2.10
N SER A 84 6.55 -6.29 -2.53
CA SER A 84 6.83 -4.96 -2.00
C SER A 84 5.61 -4.28 -1.39
N THR A 85 5.83 -3.43 -0.39
CA THR A 85 4.81 -2.49 0.10
C THR A 85 5.36 -1.08 0.10
N ALA A 86 4.57 -0.13 -0.41
CA ALA A 86 4.89 1.28 -0.32
C ALA A 86 4.85 1.76 1.15
N LEU A 87 5.76 2.67 1.48
CA LEU A 87 5.89 3.27 2.81
C LEU A 87 5.89 4.81 2.70
N PRO A 88 5.52 5.52 3.76
CA PRO A 88 5.80 6.94 3.84
C PRO A 88 7.28 7.22 3.58
N LYS A 89 7.56 8.14 2.65
CA LYS A 89 8.92 8.47 2.24
C LYS A 89 9.74 9.00 3.40
N VAL A 90 10.95 8.50 3.53
CA VAL A 90 11.95 8.99 4.48
C VAL A 90 13.20 9.44 3.72
N PRO A 91 14.00 10.38 4.28
CA PRO A 91 15.25 10.76 3.66
C PRO A 91 16.16 9.54 3.47
N TRP A 92 16.43 9.21 2.21
CA TRP A 92 17.40 8.18 1.87
C TRP A 92 18.82 8.73 2.07
N ARG A 93 19.59 8.06 2.90
CA ARG A 93 21.01 8.32 3.08
C ARG A 93 21.78 7.10 2.62
N GLY A 94 21.84 6.93 1.28
CA GLY A 94 22.59 5.84 0.67
C GLY A 94 24.07 5.88 1.07
N ASP A 95 24.70 4.72 1.09
CA ASP A 95 26.16 4.62 1.21
C ASP A 95 26.78 4.89 -0.19
N VAL A 96 27.37 6.06 -0.33
CA VAL A 96 28.02 6.47 -1.61
C VAL A 96 29.17 5.58 -2.04
N LEU A 97 29.67 4.72 -1.14
CA LEU A 97 30.72 3.75 -1.44
C LEU A 97 30.16 2.45 -2.04
N LYS A 98 28.85 2.21 -1.92
CA LYS A 98 28.21 1.04 -2.50
C LYS A 98 27.88 1.24 -3.98
N GLN A 99 28.06 0.17 -4.75
CA GLN A 99 27.58 0.14 -6.13
C GLN A 99 26.05 0.19 -6.18
N ARG A 100 25.52 0.93 -7.15
CA ARG A 100 24.09 1.05 -7.39
C ARG A 100 23.75 0.37 -8.71
N PRO A 101 23.25 -0.88 -8.73
CA PRO A 101 22.73 -1.50 -9.93
C PRO A 101 21.49 -0.75 -10.44
N LYS A 102 21.22 -0.86 -11.74
CA LYS A 102 20.06 -0.22 -12.37
C LYS A 102 18.74 -0.67 -11.70
N ASN A 103 18.64 -1.96 -11.41
CA ASN A 103 17.54 -2.55 -10.65
C ASN A 103 18.14 -3.66 -9.76
N LEU A 104 18.14 -3.43 -8.44
CA LEU A 104 18.70 -4.40 -7.50
C LEU A 104 17.80 -5.62 -7.35
N LEU A 105 16.47 -5.45 -7.41
CA LEU A 105 15.53 -6.56 -7.27
C LEU A 105 15.66 -7.53 -8.45
N ASP A 106 15.73 -7.01 -9.68
CA ASP A 106 15.99 -7.86 -10.85
C ASP A 106 17.31 -8.64 -10.71
N LYS A 107 18.37 -7.97 -10.25
CA LYS A 107 19.67 -8.62 -10.04
C LYS A 107 19.61 -9.73 -8.99
N ILE A 108 18.89 -9.50 -7.89
CA ILE A 108 18.67 -10.53 -6.86
C ILE A 108 17.90 -11.71 -7.47
N MET A 109 16.83 -11.45 -8.19
CA MET A 109 15.99 -12.50 -8.76
C MET A 109 16.68 -13.25 -9.90
N ASP A 110 17.66 -12.64 -10.56
CA ASP A 110 18.50 -13.27 -11.59
C ASP A 110 19.57 -14.21 -10.99
N GLU A 111 20.09 -13.90 -9.79
CA GLU A 111 21.34 -14.49 -9.28
C GLU A 111 21.16 -15.29 -7.98
N CYS A 112 20.13 -14.98 -7.16
CA CYS A 112 19.93 -15.57 -5.84
C CYS A 112 18.83 -16.65 -5.85
N GLY A 113 19.01 -17.69 -5.04
CA GLY A 113 18.02 -18.74 -4.82
C GLY A 113 17.46 -18.77 -3.39
N THR A 114 18.04 -18.00 -2.47
CA THR A 114 17.72 -18.01 -1.04
C THR A 114 17.59 -16.60 -0.45
N VAL A 115 16.84 -16.49 0.65
CA VAL A 115 16.70 -15.25 1.42
C VAL A 115 18.06 -14.77 1.93
N ALA A 116 18.93 -15.68 2.39
CA ALA A 116 20.25 -15.34 2.88
C ALA A 116 21.11 -14.65 1.79
N GLU A 117 21.10 -15.20 0.56
CA GLU A 117 21.78 -14.58 -0.57
C GLU A 117 21.20 -13.19 -0.89
N ALA A 118 19.88 -13.05 -0.93
CA ALA A 118 19.21 -11.77 -1.18
C ALA A 118 19.59 -10.70 -0.14
N VAL A 119 19.63 -11.07 1.14
CA VAL A 119 20.05 -10.19 2.24
C VAL A 119 21.48 -9.68 2.04
N GLU A 120 22.41 -10.54 1.60
CA GLU A 120 23.80 -10.12 1.33
C GLU A 120 23.86 -9.08 0.18
N TYR A 121 22.96 -9.14 -0.80
CA TYR A 121 22.87 -8.13 -1.85
C TYR A 121 22.46 -6.76 -1.30
N PHE A 122 21.50 -6.69 -0.38
CA PHE A 122 21.15 -5.44 0.28
C PHE A 122 22.27 -4.89 1.19
N ARG A 123 23.09 -5.77 1.74
CA ARG A 123 24.29 -5.34 2.49
C ARG A 123 25.38 -4.80 1.56
N LYS A 124 25.52 -5.37 0.36
CA LYS A 124 26.59 -5.05 -0.60
C LYS A 124 26.23 -3.87 -1.52
N PHE A 125 24.97 -3.73 -1.92
CA PHE A 125 24.55 -2.75 -2.91
C PHE A 125 23.65 -1.67 -2.28
N ASP A 126 23.68 -0.47 -2.92
CA ASP A 126 22.79 0.63 -2.55
C ASP A 126 21.40 0.40 -3.18
N CYS A 127 20.34 0.60 -2.40
CA CYS A 127 18.95 0.38 -2.80
C CYS A 127 18.05 1.57 -2.43
N PRO A 128 18.04 2.66 -3.23
CA PRO A 128 17.21 3.84 -2.97
C PRO A 128 15.72 3.58 -2.77
N PRO A 129 15.09 2.60 -3.43
CA PRO A 129 13.68 2.26 -3.18
C PRO A 129 13.33 1.98 -1.73
N LEU A 130 14.29 1.57 -0.89
CA LEU A 130 14.07 1.41 0.56
C LEU A 130 13.69 2.72 1.28
N GLY A 131 13.85 3.87 0.63
CA GLY A 131 13.41 5.17 1.18
C GLY A 131 11.89 5.31 1.27
N ASP A 132 11.14 4.63 0.41
CA ASP A 132 9.68 4.68 0.34
C ASP A 132 9.01 3.31 0.10
N ALA A 133 9.76 2.22 0.23
CA ALA A 133 9.26 0.85 0.18
C ALA A 133 9.94 -0.04 1.22
N GLN A 134 9.34 -1.19 1.48
CA GLN A 134 9.95 -2.34 2.15
C GLN A 134 9.61 -3.61 1.37
N PHE A 135 10.45 -4.61 1.52
CA PHE A 135 10.36 -5.87 0.77
C PHE A 135 10.24 -7.04 1.74
N LEU A 136 9.28 -7.94 1.49
CA LEU A 136 9.30 -9.27 2.08
C LEU A 136 9.95 -10.21 1.07
N PHE A 137 11.01 -10.90 1.47
CA PHE A 137 11.60 -12.02 0.76
C PHE A 137 11.27 -13.32 1.47
N ALA A 138 10.98 -14.37 0.71
CA ALA A 138 10.82 -15.73 1.21
C ALA A 138 11.39 -16.73 0.20
N ASP A 139 11.86 -17.90 0.66
CA ASP A 139 12.37 -18.95 -0.20
C ASP A 139 11.75 -20.33 0.10
N ALA A 140 11.97 -21.27 -0.80
CA ALA A 140 11.41 -22.61 -0.71
C ALA A 140 11.84 -23.41 0.54
N SER A 141 12.86 -22.99 1.28
CA SER A 141 13.26 -23.60 2.55
C SER A 141 12.37 -23.16 3.72
N GLY A 142 11.56 -22.12 3.53
CA GLY A 142 10.74 -21.50 4.56
C GLY A 142 11.41 -20.32 5.25
N ALA A 143 12.63 -19.94 4.88
CA ALA A 143 13.21 -18.68 5.35
C ALA A 143 12.40 -17.50 4.83
N SER A 144 12.18 -16.49 5.66
CA SER A 144 11.69 -15.19 5.19
C SER A 144 12.24 -14.04 6.02
N ALA A 145 12.40 -12.88 5.37
CA ALA A 145 12.87 -11.66 5.98
C ALA A 145 12.19 -10.43 5.36
N VAL A 146 11.89 -9.44 6.21
CA VAL A 146 11.49 -8.11 5.78
C VAL A 146 12.70 -7.19 5.75
N ILE A 147 12.90 -6.53 4.62
CA ILE A 147 14.01 -5.63 4.39
C ILE A 147 13.46 -4.21 4.27
N ALA A 148 13.90 -3.32 5.13
CA ALA A 148 13.44 -1.95 5.23
C ALA A 148 14.59 -0.98 5.54
N TRP A 149 14.34 0.30 5.38
CA TRP A 149 15.23 1.35 5.85
C TRP A 149 14.60 2.12 7.01
N LEU A 150 15.32 2.19 8.11
CA LEU A 150 14.92 2.98 9.27
C LEU A 150 15.76 4.25 9.33
N PRO A 151 15.14 5.45 9.47
CA PRO A 151 15.86 6.73 9.41
C PRO A 151 17.05 6.82 10.35
N ASP A 152 16.90 6.26 11.55
CA ASP A 152 17.90 6.37 12.62
C ASP A 152 18.85 5.15 12.73
N LYS A 153 18.49 4.02 12.10
CA LYS A 153 19.24 2.75 12.22
C LYS A 153 19.83 2.27 10.88
N GLY A 154 19.36 2.80 9.75
CA GLY A 154 19.79 2.35 8.43
C GLY A 154 19.07 1.08 7.97
N LEU A 155 19.78 0.18 7.28
CA LEU A 155 19.24 -1.08 6.78
C LEU A 155 18.77 -1.96 7.92
N SER A 156 17.49 -2.31 7.91
CA SER A 156 16.84 -3.22 8.85
C SER A 156 16.46 -4.51 8.14
N ILE A 157 16.76 -5.63 8.77
CA ILE A 157 16.46 -6.97 8.32
C ILE A 157 15.75 -7.68 9.45
N VAL A 158 14.48 -8.01 9.27
CA VAL A 158 13.64 -8.67 10.28
C VAL A 158 13.28 -10.05 9.78
N GLU A 159 13.95 -11.05 10.30
CA GLU A 159 13.65 -12.45 9.99
C GLU A 159 12.34 -12.89 10.64
N ARG A 160 11.65 -13.85 9.98
CA ARG A 160 10.41 -14.44 10.48
C ARG A 160 10.60 -15.10 11.84
N GLN A 161 9.67 -14.81 12.74
CA GLN A 161 9.53 -15.49 14.02
C GLN A 161 8.22 -16.31 13.98
N GLY A 162 8.29 -17.58 14.39
CA GLY A 162 7.11 -18.45 14.32
C GLY A 162 6.82 -18.97 12.91
N ASP A 163 5.56 -19.22 12.60
CA ASP A 163 5.10 -19.90 11.38
C ASP A 163 4.60 -18.95 10.28
N HIS A 164 4.55 -17.64 10.55
CA HIS A 164 4.15 -16.65 9.54
C HIS A 164 4.85 -15.29 9.76
N GLN A 165 4.83 -14.45 8.75
CA GLN A 165 5.30 -13.06 8.79
C GLN A 165 4.36 -12.20 7.95
N ILE A 166 3.91 -11.06 8.48
CA ILE A 166 2.95 -10.16 7.83
C ILE A 166 3.58 -8.79 7.70
N VAL A 167 3.39 -8.17 6.54
CA VAL A 167 3.89 -6.83 6.20
C VAL A 167 2.76 -6.01 5.59
N THR A 168 2.66 -4.76 6.02
CA THR A 168 1.72 -3.77 5.49
C THR A 168 2.46 -2.46 5.22
N ASN A 169 1.76 -1.39 4.89
CA ASN A 169 2.37 -0.08 4.65
C ASN A 169 2.87 0.64 5.92
N THR A 170 3.27 -0.13 6.92
CA THR A 170 3.86 0.37 8.18
C THR A 170 5.21 -0.31 8.39
N ARG A 171 6.27 0.46 8.65
CA ARG A 171 7.59 -0.11 8.97
C ARG A 171 7.49 -0.95 10.25
N LEU A 172 7.89 -2.22 10.19
CA LEU A 172 7.70 -3.19 11.28
C LEU A 172 8.30 -2.74 12.61
N GLU A 173 9.43 -2.05 12.58
CA GLU A 173 10.14 -1.64 13.81
C GLU A 173 9.82 -0.21 14.27
N ALA A 174 9.12 0.61 13.45
CA ALA A 174 9.04 2.05 13.67
C ALA A 174 8.00 2.49 14.70
N SER A 175 6.98 1.69 14.96
CA SER A 175 5.93 2.02 15.93
C SER A 175 5.23 0.75 16.39
N GLY A 176 4.78 0.68 17.60
CA GLY A 176 3.89 -0.39 18.05
C GLY A 176 2.51 -0.40 17.34
N TYR A 177 2.30 0.49 16.37
CA TYR A 177 1.09 0.57 15.57
C TYR A 177 1.07 -0.52 14.50
N ARG A 178 -0.01 -1.29 14.50
CA ARG A 178 -0.33 -2.27 13.47
C ARG A 178 -1.63 -1.86 12.80
N CYS A 179 -1.62 -1.76 11.48
CA CYS A 179 -2.84 -1.38 10.76
C CYS A 179 -3.94 -2.46 10.90
N PRO A 180 -5.23 -2.11 10.71
CA PRO A 180 -6.33 -3.08 10.86
C PRO A 180 -6.19 -4.33 9.99
N ARG A 181 -5.59 -4.23 8.79
CA ARG A 181 -5.33 -5.38 7.91
C ARG A 181 -4.34 -6.36 8.52
N PHE A 182 -3.30 -5.86 9.20
CA PHE A 182 -2.36 -6.70 9.93
C PHE A 182 -3.08 -7.53 11.00
N ALA A 183 -3.85 -6.87 11.87
CA ALA A 183 -4.59 -7.54 12.94
C ALA A 183 -5.61 -8.55 12.39
N LYS A 184 -6.25 -8.23 11.25
CA LYS A 184 -7.20 -9.13 10.60
C LYS A 184 -6.53 -10.36 9.99
N ALA A 185 -5.37 -10.18 9.34
CA ALA A 185 -4.57 -11.29 8.82
C ALA A 185 -4.11 -12.22 9.96
N GLU A 186 -3.57 -11.68 11.04
CA GLU A 186 -3.22 -12.42 12.25
C GLU A 186 -4.40 -13.24 12.79
N GLN A 187 -5.58 -12.63 12.90
CA GLN A 187 -6.79 -13.29 13.37
C GLN A 187 -7.16 -14.51 12.50
N VAL A 188 -7.11 -14.35 11.16
CA VAL A 188 -7.44 -15.44 10.24
C VAL A 188 -6.40 -16.57 10.31
N LEU A 189 -5.11 -16.23 10.34
CA LEU A 189 -4.01 -17.21 10.44
C LEU A 189 -4.04 -17.97 11.78
N ALA A 190 -4.39 -17.31 12.87
CA ALA A 190 -4.51 -17.96 14.18
C ALA A 190 -5.67 -18.96 14.24
N ALA A 191 -6.73 -18.76 13.45
CA ALA A 191 -7.89 -19.65 13.38
C ALA A 191 -7.70 -20.84 12.42
N ARG A 192 -6.59 -20.87 11.68
CA ARG A 192 -6.27 -21.93 10.70
C ARG A 192 -4.91 -22.54 11.02
N HIS A 193 -4.77 -23.84 10.80
CA HIS A 193 -3.57 -24.57 11.22
C HIS A 193 -2.76 -25.14 10.05
N ASP A 194 -3.19 -24.90 8.81
CA ASP A 194 -2.56 -25.36 7.59
C ASP A 194 -1.94 -24.20 6.79
N ALA A 195 -1.04 -24.52 5.86
CA ALA A 195 -0.56 -23.62 4.81
C ALA A 195 -1.06 -24.16 3.48
N SER A 196 -2.32 -23.89 3.16
CA SER A 196 -2.95 -24.23 1.88
C SER A 196 -3.31 -22.97 1.09
N VAL A 197 -3.55 -23.15 -0.21
CA VAL A 197 -4.04 -22.06 -1.06
C VAL A 197 -5.36 -21.52 -0.55
N GLU A 198 -6.23 -22.36 0.00
CA GLU A 198 -7.51 -21.97 0.62
C GLU A 198 -7.30 -21.11 1.85
N THR A 199 -6.34 -21.43 2.71
CA THR A 199 -5.98 -20.61 3.88
C THR A 199 -5.43 -19.25 3.44
N MET A 200 -4.50 -19.24 2.46
CA MET A 200 -3.98 -18.00 1.92
C MET A 200 -5.08 -17.13 1.30
N THR A 201 -5.96 -17.73 0.50
CA THR A 201 -7.10 -17.06 -0.12
C THR A 201 -8.05 -16.47 0.92
N ALA A 202 -8.31 -17.18 2.02
CA ALA A 202 -9.16 -16.67 3.10
C ALA A 202 -8.54 -15.45 3.80
N VAL A 203 -7.21 -15.42 3.97
CA VAL A 203 -6.51 -14.23 4.48
C VAL A 203 -6.65 -13.09 3.48
N LEU A 204 -6.33 -13.30 2.19
CA LEU A 204 -6.45 -12.29 1.14
C LEU A 204 -7.86 -11.70 1.07
N ALA A 205 -8.88 -12.56 1.10
CA ALA A 205 -10.29 -12.13 1.11
C ALA A 205 -10.67 -11.32 2.35
N ALA A 206 -10.10 -11.63 3.52
CA ALA A 206 -10.38 -10.92 4.76
C ALA A 206 -9.75 -9.52 4.84
N ILE A 207 -8.65 -9.30 4.09
CA ILE A 207 -7.84 -8.07 4.16
C ILE A 207 -7.85 -7.25 2.86
N HIS A 208 -8.58 -7.69 1.81
CA HIS A 208 -8.69 -6.94 0.57
C HIS A 208 -9.30 -5.56 0.82
N GLN A 209 -8.98 -4.63 -0.04
CA GLN A 209 -9.49 -3.28 0.07
C GLN A 209 -10.48 -2.97 -1.06
N ARG A 210 -11.49 -2.20 -0.69
CA ARG A 210 -12.43 -1.56 -1.61
C ARG A 210 -12.70 -0.15 -1.10
N GLY A 211 -12.70 0.82 -1.98
CA GLY A 211 -13.03 2.20 -1.65
C GLY A 211 -12.41 3.21 -2.59
N PRO A 212 -12.87 4.46 -2.54
CA PRO A 212 -12.54 5.50 -3.51
C PRO A 212 -11.06 5.87 -3.59
N GLY A 213 -10.27 5.55 -2.57
CA GLY A 213 -8.82 5.82 -2.55
C GLY A 213 -7.95 4.67 -3.08
N GLY A 214 -8.54 3.62 -3.64
CA GLY A 214 -7.85 2.43 -4.16
C GLY A 214 -8.54 1.14 -3.72
N PHE A 215 -8.34 0.11 -4.48
CA PHE A 215 -8.90 -1.22 -4.26
C PHE A 215 -7.84 -2.27 -4.56
N THR A 216 -8.07 -3.49 -4.12
CA THR A 216 -7.20 -4.62 -4.46
C THR A 216 -7.34 -4.92 -5.95
N SER A 217 -6.32 -4.51 -6.73
CA SER A 217 -6.27 -4.67 -8.17
C SER A 217 -6.06 -6.12 -8.57
N TYR A 218 -5.15 -6.78 -7.86
CA TYR A 218 -4.95 -8.22 -7.98
C TYR A 218 -4.45 -8.79 -6.65
N SER A 219 -4.54 -10.11 -6.52
CA SER A 219 -3.94 -10.84 -5.41
C SER A 219 -3.16 -12.04 -5.95
N THR A 220 -2.08 -12.39 -5.28
CA THR A 220 -1.25 -13.54 -5.63
C THR A 220 -1.06 -14.46 -4.44
N VAL A 221 -0.97 -15.76 -4.72
CA VAL A 221 -0.40 -16.74 -3.81
C VAL A 221 0.73 -17.46 -4.56
N TYR A 222 1.93 -17.41 -4.01
CA TYR A 222 3.09 -18.13 -4.51
C TYR A 222 3.29 -19.38 -3.66
N ASP A 223 3.25 -20.56 -4.27
CA ASP A 223 3.70 -21.81 -3.68
C ASP A 223 5.18 -22.02 -4.05
N LEU A 224 6.06 -21.74 -3.09
CA LEU A 224 7.48 -21.64 -3.37
C LEU A 224 8.11 -23.03 -3.65
N PRO A 225 7.82 -24.10 -2.89
CA PRO A 225 8.29 -25.44 -3.22
C PRO A 225 7.73 -25.99 -4.54
N ALA A 226 6.46 -25.73 -4.85
CA ALA A 226 5.82 -26.23 -6.07
C ALA A 226 6.09 -25.36 -7.31
N ARG A 227 6.62 -24.15 -7.17
CA ARG A 227 6.81 -23.14 -8.25
C ARG A 227 5.51 -22.81 -8.96
N LYS A 228 4.43 -22.67 -8.19
CA LYS A 228 3.12 -22.31 -8.71
C LYS A 228 2.73 -20.91 -8.27
N VAL A 229 1.98 -20.22 -9.11
CA VAL A 229 1.39 -18.90 -8.80
C VAL A 229 -0.11 -18.99 -9.02
N TYR A 230 -0.85 -18.61 -8.01
CA TYR A 230 -2.30 -18.49 -8.05
C TYR A 230 -2.64 -17.02 -8.08
N LEU A 231 -3.31 -16.59 -9.14
CA LEU A 231 -3.66 -15.20 -9.39
C LEU A 231 -5.17 -14.99 -9.25
N TYR A 232 -5.55 -13.90 -8.60
CA TYR A 232 -6.93 -13.42 -8.46
C TYR A 232 -7.01 -11.99 -8.98
N ASN A 233 -8.08 -11.66 -9.68
CA ASN A 233 -8.27 -10.34 -10.28
C ASN A 233 -9.38 -9.57 -9.56
N LEU A 234 -9.13 -8.29 -9.22
CA LEU A 234 -10.10 -7.35 -8.66
C LEU A 234 -10.84 -7.89 -7.41
N ALA A 235 -10.10 -8.59 -6.54
CA ALA A 235 -10.63 -9.22 -5.33
C ALA A 235 -11.81 -10.20 -5.57
N ASP A 236 -11.89 -10.81 -6.76
CA ASP A 236 -12.77 -11.94 -7.02
C ASP A 236 -12.07 -13.25 -6.65
N PHE A 237 -12.19 -13.64 -5.40
CA PHE A 237 -11.58 -14.86 -4.86
C PHE A 237 -12.33 -16.15 -5.21
N SER A 238 -13.44 -16.06 -5.92
CA SER A 238 -14.16 -17.23 -6.45
C SER A 238 -13.52 -17.78 -7.73
N ARG A 239 -12.63 -17.02 -8.36
CA ARG A 239 -12.00 -17.33 -9.65
C ARG A 239 -10.50 -17.21 -9.52
N VAL A 240 -9.80 -18.29 -9.74
CA VAL A 240 -8.33 -18.38 -9.68
C VAL A 240 -7.77 -18.73 -11.05
N HIS A 241 -6.65 -18.13 -11.42
CA HIS A 241 -5.81 -18.57 -12.52
C HIS A 241 -4.49 -19.10 -11.96
N GLU A 242 -4.17 -20.36 -12.27
CA GLU A 242 -2.95 -21.05 -11.82
C GLU A 242 -1.90 -21.02 -12.92
N PHE A 243 -0.67 -20.67 -12.56
CA PHE A 243 0.51 -20.82 -13.41
C PHE A 243 1.46 -21.85 -12.81
N ASP A 244 1.94 -22.78 -13.61
CA ASP A 244 3.13 -23.57 -13.34
C ASP A 244 4.34 -22.85 -13.94
N LEU A 245 5.25 -22.36 -13.10
CA LEU A 245 6.37 -21.53 -13.54
C LEU A 245 7.27 -22.29 -14.54
N THR A 246 7.52 -23.57 -14.34
CA THR A 246 8.35 -24.37 -15.26
C THR A 246 7.72 -24.46 -16.63
N ALA A 247 6.41 -24.72 -16.69
CA ALA A 247 5.68 -24.79 -17.94
C ALA A 247 5.65 -23.41 -18.65
N GLU A 248 5.44 -22.32 -17.90
CA GLU A 248 5.42 -20.98 -18.47
C GLU A 248 6.79 -20.54 -19.00
N LEU A 249 7.87 -20.82 -18.28
CA LEU A 249 9.24 -20.51 -18.74
C LEU A 249 9.59 -21.25 -20.02
N GLY A 250 9.06 -22.47 -20.21
CA GLY A 250 9.22 -23.25 -21.44
C GLY A 250 8.58 -22.61 -22.69
N LYS A 251 7.62 -21.70 -22.52
CA LYS A 251 6.99 -20.94 -23.64
C LYS A 251 7.85 -19.77 -24.13
N GLY A 252 8.95 -19.47 -23.46
CA GLY A 252 9.79 -18.29 -23.73
C GLY A 252 9.27 -17.01 -23.06
N ALA A 253 9.89 -15.88 -23.40
CA ALA A 253 9.51 -14.59 -22.83
C ALA A 253 8.13 -14.13 -23.35
N HIS A 254 7.20 -13.91 -22.46
CA HIS A 254 5.85 -13.42 -22.82
C HIS A 254 5.23 -12.63 -21.69
N THR A 255 4.11 -11.94 -22.01
CA THR A 255 3.38 -11.08 -21.07
C THR A 255 1.89 -11.32 -21.25
N LEU A 256 1.17 -11.34 -20.16
CA LEU A 256 -0.28 -11.51 -20.11
C LEU A 256 -0.90 -10.35 -19.34
N GLU A 257 -1.96 -9.76 -19.88
CA GLU A 257 -2.81 -8.83 -19.13
C GLU A 257 -3.74 -9.62 -18.22
N MET A 258 -3.75 -9.30 -16.93
CA MET A 258 -4.52 -10.09 -15.95
C MET A 258 -6.01 -10.15 -16.29
N ALA A 259 -6.59 -9.06 -16.78
CA ALA A 259 -8.00 -9.03 -17.16
C ALA A 259 -8.36 -10.09 -18.23
N THR A 260 -7.44 -10.44 -19.13
CA THR A 260 -7.68 -11.45 -20.18
C THR A 260 -7.73 -12.89 -19.65
N LEU A 261 -7.18 -13.12 -18.45
CA LEU A 261 -7.18 -14.42 -17.79
C LEU A 261 -8.51 -14.74 -17.09
N PHE A 262 -9.40 -13.74 -16.96
CA PHE A 262 -10.67 -13.85 -16.24
C PHE A 262 -11.86 -13.43 -17.14
N PRO A 263 -12.12 -14.13 -18.26
CA PRO A 263 -13.18 -13.78 -19.20
C PRO A 263 -14.55 -13.76 -18.50
N GLY A 264 -15.34 -12.69 -18.70
CA GLY A 264 -16.64 -12.51 -18.05
C GLY A 264 -16.57 -12.14 -16.56
N GLY A 265 -15.39 -11.82 -16.02
CA GLY A 265 -15.22 -11.23 -14.69
C GLY A 265 -15.51 -9.74 -14.69
N ALA A 266 -15.52 -9.13 -13.50
CA ALA A 266 -15.60 -7.68 -13.35
C ALA A 266 -14.43 -7.00 -14.07
N THR A 267 -14.71 -5.88 -14.70
CA THR A 267 -13.68 -5.02 -15.28
C THR A 267 -13.24 -3.96 -14.28
N LEU A 268 -12.09 -3.33 -14.54
CA LEU A 268 -11.64 -2.18 -13.75
C LEU A 268 -12.69 -1.05 -13.76
N ALA A 269 -13.35 -0.83 -14.88
CA ALA A 269 -14.43 0.15 -15.01
C ALA A 269 -15.63 -0.19 -14.11
N ASP A 270 -16.02 -1.48 -14.03
CA ASP A 270 -17.11 -1.93 -13.15
C ASP A 270 -16.79 -1.71 -11.68
N VAL A 271 -15.56 -2.04 -11.25
CA VAL A 271 -15.11 -1.82 -9.88
C VAL A 271 -15.07 -0.33 -9.56
N THR A 272 -14.48 0.48 -10.42
CA THR A 272 -14.41 1.94 -10.22
C THR A 272 -15.81 2.57 -10.16
N ALA A 273 -16.73 2.17 -11.06
CA ALA A 273 -18.10 2.66 -11.03
C ALA A 273 -18.87 2.15 -9.79
N GLY A 274 -18.56 0.93 -9.32
CA GLY A 274 -19.10 0.37 -8.09
C GLY A 274 -18.64 1.14 -6.86
N GLU A 275 -17.34 1.43 -6.77
CA GLU A 275 -16.76 2.22 -5.69
C GLU A 275 -17.31 3.65 -5.66
N GLN A 276 -17.46 4.29 -6.81
CA GLN A 276 -18.10 5.61 -6.90
C GLN A 276 -19.55 5.57 -6.39
N ARG A 277 -20.35 4.55 -6.82
CA ARG A 277 -21.71 4.39 -6.31
C ARG A 277 -21.75 4.15 -4.81
N ALA A 278 -20.87 3.32 -4.27
CA ALA A 278 -20.77 3.07 -2.84
C ALA A 278 -20.37 4.33 -2.07
N GLU A 279 -19.43 5.12 -2.61
CA GLU A 279 -19.04 6.40 -2.04
C GLU A 279 -20.24 7.36 -1.94
N PHE A 280 -21.09 7.41 -2.96
CA PHE A 280 -22.28 8.25 -2.96
C PHE A 280 -23.46 7.67 -2.18
N SER A 281 -23.45 6.37 -1.88
CA SER A 281 -24.58 5.71 -1.18
C SER A 281 -24.71 6.10 0.30
N THR A 282 -23.61 6.51 0.93
CA THR A 282 -23.62 7.01 2.34
C THR A 282 -23.83 8.51 2.41
N ARG A 283 -23.86 9.21 1.28
CA ARG A 283 -24.05 10.64 1.22
C ARG A 283 -25.48 11.00 1.61
N ILE A 284 -25.59 12.00 2.48
CA ILE A 284 -26.86 12.67 2.78
C ILE A 284 -26.88 14.06 2.12
N ASP A 285 -28.08 14.59 1.87
CA ASP A 285 -28.23 15.97 1.47
C ASP A 285 -28.43 16.84 2.73
N LEU A 286 -27.55 17.81 2.91
CA LEU A 286 -27.69 18.83 3.95
C LEU A 286 -28.20 20.13 3.34
N PRO A 287 -29.07 20.86 4.05
CA PRO A 287 -29.48 22.19 3.65
C PRO A 287 -28.28 23.13 3.43
N PRO A 288 -28.32 24.02 2.42
CA PRO A 288 -27.22 24.95 2.14
C PRO A 288 -26.77 25.78 3.35
N GLU A 289 -27.71 26.17 4.19
CA GLU A 289 -27.44 26.92 5.44
C GLU A 289 -26.70 26.10 6.48
N VAL A 290 -26.84 24.76 6.47
CA VAL A 290 -26.09 23.86 7.34
C VAL A 290 -24.66 23.74 6.83
N LEU A 291 -24.47 23.56 5.52
CA LEU A 291 -23.15 23.50 4.89
C LEU A 291 -22.37 24.81 5.08
N GLU A 292 -23.06 25.97 4.96
CA GLU A 292 -22.43 27.28 5.12
C GLU A 292 -21.86 27.48 6.52
N ARG A 293 -22.43 26.87 7.55
CA ARG A 293 -21.88 26.92 8.93
C ARG A 293 -20.47 26.37 9.03
N TYR A 294 -20.11 25.39 8.18
CA TYR A 294 -18.80 24.74 8.15
C TYR A 294 -17.77 25.49 7.29
N ALA A 295 -18.20 26.41 6.45
CA ALA A 295 -17.29 27.26 5.67
C ALA A 295 -16.48 28.17 6.62
N GLY A 296 -15.20 28.33 6.33
CA GLY A 296 -14.30 29.12 7.16
C GLY A 296 -12.84 28.72 7.05
N GLU A 297 -12.01 29.31 7.90
CA GLU A 297 -10.59 29.00 8.00
C GLU A 297 -10.32 28.16 9.24
N TYR A 298 -9.45 27.15 9.10
CA TYR A 298 -9.07 26.22 10.15
C TYR A 298 -7.56 26.11 10.25
N ARG A 299 -7.02 26.06 11.46
CA ARG A 299 -5.60 25.91 11.73
C ARG A 299 -5.36 24.58 12.43
N PRO A 300 -4.60 23.64 11.80
CA PRO A 300 -4.21 22.40 12.46
C PRO A 300 -3.36 22.69 13.71
N ASP A 301 -3.66 22.03 14.82
CA ASP A 301 -2.95 22.23 16.09
C ASP A 301 -1.47 21.82 15.99
N ILE A 302 -1.17 20.87 15.09
CA ILE A 302 0.20 20.39 14.84
C ILE A 302 1.00 21.25 13.86
N ALA A 303 0.36 22.21 13.17
CA ALA A 303 0.96 23.14 12.20
C ALA A 303 0.16 24.45 12.15
N PRO A 304 0.20 25.27 13.20
CA PRO A 304 -0.65 26.44 13.35
C PRO A 304 -0.36 27.56 12.33
N GLU A 305 0.77 27.50 11.64
CA GLU A 305 1.12 28.39 10.52
C GLU A 305 0.38 28.05 9.22
N VAL A 306 -0.19 26.85 9.11
CA VAL A 306 -0.97 26.40 7.95
C VAL A 306 -2.42 26.82 8.13
N VAL A 307 -3.01 27.42 7.09
CA VAL A 307 -4.44 27.73 7.05
C VAL A 307 -5.11 26.86 6.00
N THR A 308 -6.08 26.06 6.43
CA THR A 308 -6.98 25.31 5.57
C THR A 308 -8.26 26.10 5.40
N ARG A 309 -8.65 26.44 4.18
CA ARG A 309 -9.91 27.11 3.89
C ARG A 309 -10.94 26.11 3.40
N ILE A 310 -12.13 26.15 4.01
CA ILE A 310 -13.29 25.34 3.61
C ILE A 310 -14.36 26.27 3.08
N GLU A 311 -14.86 25.98 1.89
CA GLU A 311 -15.89 26.77 1.21
C GLU A 311 -17.03 25.83 0.81
N ARG A 312 -18.27 26.34 0.78
CA ARG A 312 -19.40 25.58 0.24
C ARG A 312 -19.29 25.50 -1.28
N ASP A 313 -19.54 24.33 -1.81
CA ASP A 313 -19.57 24.05 -3.25
C ASP A 313 -20.81 23.20 -3.58
N GLY A 314 -21.91 23.86 -3.93
CA GLY A 314 -23.20 23.20 -4.13
C GLY A 314 -23.68 22.48 -2.85
N ASN A 315 -23.88 21.16 -2.97
CA ASN A 315 -24.28 20.26 -1.87
C ASN A 315 -23.07 19.58 -1.19
N SER A 316 -21.89 20.18 -1.25
CA SER A 316 -20.65 19.69 -0.66
C SER A 316 -19.82 20.85 -0.11
N LEU A 317 -18.72 20.52 0.53
CA LEU A 317 -17.70 21.50 0.92
C LEU A 317 -16.41 21.25 0.13
N ARG A 318 -15.71 22.31 -0.23
CA ARG A 318 -14.40 22.30 -0.89
C ARG A 318 -13.33 22.73 0.07
N VAL A 319 -12.29 21.91 0.20
CA VAL A 319 -11.10 22.23 0.98
C VAL A 319 -10.03 22.78 0.06
N LYS A 320 -9.54 23.97 0.39
CA LYS A 320 -8.45 24.64 -0.32
C LYS A 320 -7.24 24.79 0.58
N ASN A 321 -6.11 24.28 0.12
CA ASN A 321 -4.82 24.47 0.75
C ASN A 321 -3.83 25.10 -0.23
N SER A 322 -3.02 26.02 0.22
CA SER A 322 -2.01 26.66 -0.63
C SER A 322 -1.02 25.62 -1.17
N GLY A 323 -0.93 25.55 -2.49
CA GLY A 323 0.04 24.67 -3.19
C GLY A 323 -0.36 23.19 -3.29
N GLN A 324 -1.64 22.84 -3.04
CA GLN A 324 -2.14 21.48 -3.12
C GLN A 324 -3.44 21.39 -3.94
N PRO A 325 -3.76 20.24 -4.56
CA PRO A 325 -5.05 20.02 -5.18
C PRO A 325 -6.20 20.19 -4.18
N ASP A 326 -7.31 20.76 -4.63
CA ASP A 326 -8.53 20.87 -3.85
C ASP A 326 -9.08 19.46 -3.52
N ALA A 327 -9.64 19.31 -2.32
CA ALA A 327 -10.40 18.13 -1.93
C ALA A 327 -11.87 18.50 -1.73
N THR A 328 -12.78 17.53 -1.95
CA THR A 328 -14.21 17.71 -1.70
C THR A 328 -14.64 16.92 -0.47
N LEU A 329 -15.48 17.52 0.38
CA LEU A 329 -16.07 16.87 1.53
C LEU A 329 -17.57 16.64 1.26
N TYR A 330 -17.96 15.38 1.27
CA TYR A 330 -19.36 14.96 1.11
C TYR A 330 -19.95 14.60 2.47
N PRO A 331 -21.12 15.13 2.84
CA PRO A 331 -21.72 14.85 4.14
C PRO A 331 -22.21 13.40 4.23
N GLU A 332 -21.81 12.70 5.30
CA GLU A 332 -22.30 11.37 5.71
C GLU A 332 -23.26 11.46 6.90
N THR A 333 -23.04 12.45 7.75
CA THR A 333 -23.95 12.87 8.81
C THR A 333 -24.01 14.40 8.84
N GLU A 334 -24.76 14.99 9.76
CA GLU A 334 -24.79 16.45 9.89
C GLU A 334 -23.40 17.02 10.14
N THR A 335 -22.53 16.34 10.90
CA THR A 335 -21.21 16.86 11.32
C THR A 335 -20.03 16.07 10.74
N THR A 336 -20.24 14.92 10.10
CA THR A 336 -19.17 14.09 9.56
C THR A 336 -19.25 14.05 8.04
N PHE A 337 -18.10 14.27 7.42
CA PHE A 337 -17.94 14.38 5.97
C PHE A 337 -16.84 13.44 5.48
N ARG A 338 -17.06 12.76 4.37
CA ARG A 338 -16.07 11.98 3.66
C ARG A 338 -15.22 12.86 2.75
N ILE A 339 -13.93 12.60 2.72
CA ILE A 339 -12.97 13.31 1.85
C ILE A 339 -12.86 12.57 0.51
N ALA A 340 -13.00 13.28 -0.61
CA ALA A 340 -12.74 12.76 -1.94
C ALA A 340 -11.66 13.60 -2.67
N PRO A 341 -10.76 12.95 -3.41
CA PRO A 341 -10.67 11.51 -3.71
C PRO A 341 -9.98 10.68 -2.63
N ASP A 342 -9.65 11.28 -1.51
CA ASP A 342 -8.88 10.67 -0.42
C ASP A 342 -9.71 9.72 0.45
N ARG A 343 -9.01 8.80 1.16
CA ARG A 343 -9.60 8.00 2.22
C ARG A 343 -9.46 8.73 3.54
N GLY A 344 -10.56 9.14 4.10
CA GLY A 344 -10.62 9.80 5.40
C GLY A 344 -11.96 10.45 5.62
N THR A 345 -12.20 10.86 6.83
CA THR A 345 -13.38 11.64 7.19
C THR A 345 -12.96 12.89 7.95
N VAL A 346 -13.78 13.91 7.87
CA VAL A 346 -13.69 15.12 8.70
C VAL A 346 -14.91 15.14 9.58
N SER A 347 -14.71 15.25 10.89
CA SER A 347 -15.79 15.50 11.83
C SER A 347 -15.68 16.92 12.39
N PHE A 348 -16.70 17.74 12.17
CA PHE A 348 -16.76 19.09 12.74
C PHE A 348 -17.19 19.04 14.21
N ARG A 349 -16.50 19.79 15.04
CA ARG A 349 -16.87 20.00 16.44
C ARG A 349 -17.80 21.19 16.51
N VAL A 350 -19.01 20.93 17.00
CA VAL A 350 -20.08 21.94 17.11
C VAL A 350 -20.47 22.03 18.60
N SER A 351 -20.49 23.24 19.14
CA SER A 351 -20.91 23.48 20.52
C SER A 351 -22.42 23.21 20.72
N ALA A 352 -22.87 23.20 21.96
CA ALA A 352 -24.30 23.07 22.29
C ALA A 352 -25.17 24.20 21.70
N GLU A 353 -24.57 25.36 21.47
CA GLU A 353 -25.20 26.53 20.85
C GLU A 353 -25.16 26.48 19.31
N GLY A 354 -24.64 25.43 18.71
CA GLY A 354 -24.55 25.26 17.26
C GLY A 354 -23.37 25.96 16.59
N ILE A 355 -22.38 26.42 17.35
CA ILE A 355 -21.19 27.11 16.86
C ILE A 355 -20.14 26.08 16.46
N VAL A 356 -19.61 26.19 15.24
CA VAL A 356 -18.50 25.34 14.76
C VAL A 356 -17.18 25.84 15.36
N GLU A 357 -16.59 25.07 16.24
CA GLU A 357 -15.36 25.42 16.96
C GLU A 357 -14.09 24.93 16.25
N GLY A 358 -14.22 23.87 15.46
CA GLY A 358 -13.10 23.25 14.77
C GLY A 358 -13.50 21.97 14.07
N LEU A 359 -12.50 21.20 13.67
CA LEU A 359 -12.70 19.90 13.04
C LEU A 359 -11.63 18.89 13.50
N THR A 360 -11.92 17.64 13.29
CA THR A 360 -10.99 16.53 13.41
C THR A 360 -10.89 15.81 12.07
N LEU A 361 -9.69 15.74 11.53
CA LEU A 361 -9.37 14.92 10.35
C LEU A 361 -8.99 13.52 10.81
N HIS A 362 -9.77 12.52 10.38
CA HIS A 362 -9.51 11.10 10.64
C HIS A 362 -8.88 10.45 9.42
N LYS A 363 -7.52 10.36 9.41
CA LYS A 363 -6.76 9.79 8.29
C LYS A 363 -5.49 9.10 8.81
N GLY A 364 -5.64 7.84 9.20
CA GLY A 364 -4.57 7.05 9.82
C GLY A 364 -4.20 7.48 11.25
N ARG A 365 -4.34 8.76 11.55
CA ARG A 365 -4.33 9.35 12.90
C ARG A 365 -5.27 10.54 12.92
N ASP A 366 -5.73 10.90 14.10
CA ASP A 366 -6.54 12.10 14.28
C ASP A 366 -5.67 13.36 14.30
N VAL A 367 -6.07 14.34 13.49
CA VAL A 367 -5.48 15.67 13.46
C VAL A 367 -6.58 16.69 13.78
N TYR A 368 -6.39 17.41 14.87
CA TYR A 368 -7.31 18.45 15.31
C TYR A 368 -6.97 19.77 14.64
N ALA A 369 -7.99 20.52 14.25
CA ALA A 369 -7.85 21.87 13.76
C ALA A 369 -8.89 22.80 14.42
N THR A 370 -8.45 23.97 14.83
CA THR A 370 -9.29 24.99 15.46
C THR A 370 -9.78 25.97 14.40
N ARG A 371 -11.05 26.37 14.47
CA ARG A 371 -11.61 27.38 13.57
C ARG A 371 -11.01 28.74 13.89
N VAL A 372 -10.61 29.48 12.87
CA VAL A 372 -10.13 30.85 13.00
C VAL A 372 -11.33 31.75 13.19
N ALA A 373 -11.36 32.53 14.27
CA ALA A 373 -12.42 33.54 14.47
C ALA A 373 -12.32 34.59 13.35
N VAL A 374 -13.45 34.87 12.72
CA VAL A 374 -13.54 36.02 11.81
C VAL A 374 -13.57 37.26 12.68
N PRO A 375 -12.66 38.25 12.49
CA PRO A 375 -12.61 39.48 13.29
C PRO A 375 -13.85 40.33 13.12
#